data_8e8e1b1d455ba539530d5569fba41ada
#
_entry.id   8e8e1b1d455ba539530d5569fba41ada
#
_cell.length_a   1.000
_cell.length_b   1.000
_cell.length_c   1.000
_cell.angle_alpha   90.00
_cell.angle_beta   90.00
_cell.angle_gamma   90.00
#
_symmetry.space_group_name_H-M   'P 1'
#
loop_
_entity.id
_entity.type
_entity.pdbx_description
1 polymer ?
#
loop_
_entity_poly.entity_id
_entity_poly.type
_entity_poly.pdbx_seq_one_letter_code
_entity_poly.pdbx_strand_id
1 'polypeptide(L)'
;MFRAVIATLLLSSQIACAHFLADSSYKTPPVPYEGTELDFYSTKNPYGEFSNFANYPIFVDNEWWPTSEHYYQAHKYQTPELIKWVQDAPNAMEAANRGRDANVPKRADWDDVKDGFMEKAVVDKFTRHEKLKTLLLSTGSARIFEHTKNDCYWADCGDRTGKNKLGLLLEKVRESLRAQ
;
A
#
# COMPACT_ATOMS: atom_id res chain seq x y z
N MET A 1 -57.06 -27.89 -16.06
CA MET A 1 -57.06 -26.44 -15.84
C MET A 1 -55.80 -26.05 -15.07
N PHE A 2 -54.98 -25.25 -15.72
CA PHE A 2 -53.60 -24.97 -15.34
C PHE A 2 -53.47 -23.99 -14.18
N ARG A 3 -52.64 -24.29 -13.20
CA ARG A 3 -51.96 -23.32 -12.40
C ARG A 3 -50.47 -23.76 -12.30
N ALA A 4 -49.64 -23.25 -13.17
CA ALA A 4 -48.17 -23.27 -13.07
C ALA A 4 -47.74 -22.01 -12.34
N VAL A 5 -47.00 -22.15 -11.25
CA VAL A 5 -45.58 -21.97 -11.07
C VAL A 5 -45.06 -20.57 -11.45
N ILE A 6 -44.85 -19.72 -10.44
CA ILE A 6 -43.79 -18.71 -10.44
C ILE A 6 -43.20 -18.72 -9.03
N ALA A 7 -42.10 -19.42 -8.83
CA ALA A 7 -41.21 -19.28 -7.70
C ALA A 7 -39.84 -19.82 -8.10
N THR A 8 -38.98 -18.95 -8.62
CA THR A 8 -37.50 -19.15 -8.62
C THR A 8 -36.89 -17.95 -9.31
N LEU A 9 -36.37 -17.02 -8.53
CA LEU A 9 -35.30 -16.05 -8.92
C LEU A 9 -35.04 -15.05 -7.77
N LEU A 10 -34.62 -15.54 -6.61
CA LEU A 10 -34.09 -14.67 -5.53
C LEU A 10 -33.03 -15.41 -4.69
N LEU A 11 -32.14 -16.17 -5.33
CA LEU A 11 -31.10 -16.91 -4.57
C LEU A 11 -29.66 -16.69 -5.08
N SER A 12 -29.40 -15.70 -5.92
CA SER A 12 -28.05 -15.52 -6.50
C SER A 12 -27.23 -14.37 -5.94
N SER A 13 -27.79 -13.52 -5.07
CA SER A 13 -27.05 -12.35 -4.54
C SER A 13 -26.44 -12.56 -3.15
N GLN A 14 -26.80 -13.62 -2.41
CA GLN A 14 -26.28 -13.85 -1.07
C GLN A 14 -25.04 -14.77 -1.03
N ILE A 15 -24.76 -15.50 -2.10
CA ILE A 15 -23.63 -16.47 -2.11
C ILE A 15 -22.28 -15.75 -2.35
N ALA A 16 -22.27 -14.62 -3.06
CA ALA A 16 -21.04 -13.88 -3.30
C ALA A 16 -20.48 -13.20 -2.04
N CYS A 17 -21.33 -12.82 -1.08
CA CYS A 17 -20.89 -12.16 0.15
C CYS A 17 -20.28 -13.12 1.19
N ALA A 18 -20.72 -14.38 1.21
CA ALA A 18 -20.30 -15.35 2.22
C ALA A 18 -18.89 -15.92 1.98
N HIS A 19 -18.42 -15.96 0.72
CA HIS A 19 -17.07 -16.44 0.40
C HIS A 19 -15.96 -15.41 0.69
N PHE A 20 -16.31 -14.13 0.79
CA PHE A 20 -15.35 -13.06 1.11
C PHE A 20 -15.01 -12.99 2.63
N LEU A 21 -15.88 -13.51 3.48
CA LEU A 21 -15.71 -13.44 4.94
C LEU A 21 -14.80 -14.53 5.52
N ALA A 22 -14.34 -15.49 4.71
CA ALA A 22 -13.56 -16.63 5.20
C ALA A 22 -12.04 -16.53 4.98
N ASP A 23 -11.54 -15.46 4.34
CA ASP A 23 -10.11 -15.30 4.12
C ASP A 23 -9.46 -14.52 5.27
N SER A 24 -9.00 -15.28 6.28
CA SER A 24 -8.29 -14.75 7.46
C SER A 24 -6.96 -14.03 7.17
N SER A 25 -6.59 -13.87 5.90
CA SER A 25 -5.35 -13.19 5.51
C SER A 25 -5.47 -11.65 5.54
N TYR A 26 -6.68 -11.10 5.62
CA TYR A 26 -6.88 -9.67 5.82
C TYR A 26 -6.91 -9.32 7.31
N LYS A 27 -6.06 -8.39 7.71
CA LYS A 27 -6.18 -7.74 9.01
C LYS A 27 -7.36 -6.78 9.04
N THR A 28 -7.68 -6.21 7.87
CA THR A 28 -8.83 -5.36 7.63
C THR A 28 -9.68 -5.98 6.53
N PRO A 29 -10.92 -6.43 6.83
CA PRO A 29 -11.81 -6.92 5.78
C PRO A 29 -12.18 -5.79 4.82
N PRO A 30 -12.28 -6.07 3.51
CA PRO A 30 -12.64 -5.07 2.51
C PRO A 30 -14.15 -4.78 2.54
N VAL A 31 -14.61 -4.16 3.61
CA VAL A 31 -15.96 -3.60 3.72
C VAL A 31 -15.93 -2.12 3.38
N PRO A 32 -17.01 -1.52 2.87
CA PRO A 32 -17.05 -0.09 2.65
C PRO A 32 -16.67 0.67 3.92
N TYR A 33 -15.70 1.56 3.82
CA TYR A 33 -15.30 2.42 4.92
C TYR A 33 -16.25 3.60 5.01
N GLU A 34 -16.86 3.81 6.15
CA GLU A 34 -17.89 4.84 6.35
C GLU A 34 -17.34 6.17 6.89
N GLY A 35 -16.05 6.20 7.27
CA GLY A 35 -15.40 7.41 7.78
C GLY A 35 -14.92 8.35 6.67
N THR A 36 -14.68 9.61 7.04
CA THR A 36 -14.11 10.63 6.13
C THR A 36 -12.60 10.70 6.15
N GLU A 37 -11.96 10.18 7.19
CA GLU A 37 -10.50 10.11 7.35
C GLU A 37 -10.09 8.73 7.86
N LEU A 38 -8.99 8.21 7.33
CA LEU A 38 -8.47 6.89 7.66
C LEU A 38 -6.98 7.01 8.01
N ASP A 39 -6.63 6.53 9.19
CA ASP A 39 -5.26 6.49 9.66
C ASP A 39 -4.67 5.09 9.52
N PHE A 40 -3.44 5.02 9.05
CA PHE A 40 -2.64 3.80 9.07
C PHE A 40 -1.19 4.10 9.50
N TYR A 41 -0.48 3.11 9.99
CA TYR A 41 0.95 3.19 10.26
C TYR A 41 1.58 1.80 10.42
N SER A 42 1.34 1.15 11.58
CA SER A 42 1.94 -0.14 11.88
C SER A 42 1.32 -1.25 11.04
N THR A 43 2.18 -2.12 10.49
CA THR A 43 1.73 -3.33 9.77
C THR A 43 0.90 -4.31 10.62
N LYS A 44 0.83 -4.09 11.94
CA LYS A 44 0.05 -4.92 12.88
C LYS A 44 -1.36 -4.39 13.11
N ASN A 45 -1.64 -3.15 12.75
CA ASN A 45 -2.91 -2.48 12.96
C ASN A 45 -3.82 -2.59 11.72
N PRO A 46 -5.11 -2.24 11.82
CA PRO A 46 -5.98 -2.10 10.66
C PRO A 46 -5.34 -1.18 9.59
N TYR A 47 -5.54 -1.51 8.33
CA TYR A 47 -4.92 -0.84 7.17
C TYR A 47 -3.38 -0.82 7.20
N GLY A 48 -2.75 -1.65 8.03
CA GLY A 48 -1.30 -1.83 8.05
C GLY A 48 -0.73 -2.33 6.73
N GLU A 49 -1.57 -2.90 5.88
CA GLU A 49 -1.28 -3.27 4.50
C GLU A 49 -0.86 -2.06 3.64
N PHE A 50 -1.29 -0.86 3.99
CA PHE A 50 -0.93 0.37 3.27
C PHE A 50 0.51 0.81 3.53
N SER A 51 1.07 0.42 4.68
CA SER A 51 2.47 0.72 5.01
C SER A 51 3.44 0.11 3.98
N ASN A 52 4.49 0.86 3.64
CA ASN A 52 5.58 0.38 2.78
C ASN A 52 6.34 -0.81 3.40
N PHE A 53 6.23 -0.97 4.73
CA PHE A 53 6.82 -2.08 5.48
C PHE A 53 6.00 -3.38 5.39
N ALA A 54 4.78 -3.34 4.86
CA ALA A 54 3.95 -4.53 4.71
C ALA A 54 4.56 -5.50 3.69
N ASN A 55 4.55 -6.78 4.03
CA ASN A 55 5.21 -7.83 3.25
C ASN A 55 4.40 -8.20 2.00
N TYR A 56 4.43 -7.32 1.02
CA TYR A 56 3.84 -7.48 -0.31
C TYR A 56 4.92 -7.26 -1.37
N PRO A 57 5.41 -8.33 -2.03
CA PRO A 57 6.42 -8.21 -3.08
C PRO A 57 5.93 -7.38 -4.26
N ILE A 58 6.82 -6.58 -4.82
CA ILE A 58 6.55 -5.77 -6.00
C ILE A 58 7.53 -6.10 -7.13
N PHE A 59 7.15 -5.83 -8.38
CA PHE A 59 7.99 -6.01 -9.55
C PHE A 59 8.12 -4.69 -10.29
N VAL A 60 9.21 -3.99 -10.05
CA VAL A 60 9.47 -2.65 -10.58
C VAL A 60 10.85 -2.60 -11.22
N ASP A 61 10.95 -1.89 -12.34
CA ASP A 61 12.18 -1.75 -13.13
C ASP A 61 12.81 -3.10 -13.50
N ASN A 62 11.95 -4.11 -13.85
CA ASN A 62 12.28 -5.49 -14.22
C ASN A 62 12.92 -6.35 -13.11
N GLU A 63 12.72 -5.97 -11.85
CA GLU A 63 13.24 -6.70 -10.70
C GLU A 63 12.18 -6.92 -9.63
N TRP A 64 12.30 -8.04 -8.88
CA TRP A 64 11.47 -8.31 -7.71
C TRP A 64 12.05 -7.68 -6.45
N TRP A 65 11.19 -7.06 -5.68
CA TRP A 65 11.51 -6.43 -4.39
C TRP A 65 10.63 -7.00 -3.29
N PRO A 66 11.19 -7.34 -2.13
CA PRO A 66 10.40 -7.94 -1.04
C PRO A 66 9.26 -7.04 -0.53
N THR A 67 9.46 -5.73 -0.52
CA THR A 67 8.45 -4.72 -0.14
C THR A 67 8.70 -3.40 -0.86
N SER A 68 7.72 -2.49 -0.85
CA SER A 68 7.90 -1.11 -1.33
C SER A 68 9.04 -0.39 -0.62
N GLU A 69 9.26 -0.68 0.67
CA GLU A 69 10.36 -0.09 1.45
C GLU A 69 11.73 -0.51 0.91
N HIS A 70 11.94 -1.80 0.56
CA HIS A 70 13.21 -2.24 -0.03
C HIS A 70 13.52 -1.47 -1.31
N TYR A 71 12.55 -1.37 -2.22
CA TYR A 71 12.73 -0.64 -3.47
C TYR A 71 13.07 0.82 -3.22
N TYR A 72 12.29 1.52 -2.41
CA TYR A 72 12.49 2.93 -2.09
C TYR A 72 13.85 3.21 -1.45
N GLN A 73 14.25 2.40 -0.48
CA GLN A 73 15.52 2.59 0.23
C GLN A 73 16.73 2.25 -0.65
N ALA A 74 16.64 1.23 -1.49
CA ALA A 74 17.72 0.83 -2.40
C ALA A 74 18.05 1.94 -3.41
N HIS A 75 17.03 2.65 -3.91
CA HIS A 75 17.22 3.69 -4.91
C HIS A 75 17.79 5.01 -4.38
N LYS A 76 18.07 5.09 -3.07
CA LYS A 76 18.96 6.12 -2.52
C LYS A 76 20.40 5.98 -2.99
N TYR A 77 20.75 4.83 -3.54
CA TYR A 77 22.06 4.49 -4.05
C TYR A 77 22.02 4.34 -5.56
N GLN A 78 23.19 4.44 -6.21
CA GLN A 78 23.34 4.32 -7.67
C GLN A 78 24.22 3.14 -8.09
N THR A 79 25.03 2.60 -7.17
CA THR A 79 25.89 1.46 -7.47
C THR A 79 25.10 0.16 -7.31
N PRO A 80 25.26 -0.81 -8.25
CA PRO A 80 24.55 -2.09 -8.19
C PRO A 80 24.75 -2.83 -6.87
N GLU A 81 25.93 -2.74 -6.29
CA GLU A 81 26.30 -3.41 -5.05
C GLU A 81 25.52 -2.87 -3.85
N LEU A 82 25.36 -1.53 -3.76
CA LEU A 82 24.61 -0.91 -2.68
C LEU A 82 23.09 -1.09 -2.86
N ILE A 83 22.61 -1.06 -4.09
CA ILE A 83 21.20 -1.37 -4.42
C ILE A 83 20.92 -2.81 -3.98
N LYS A 84 21.76 -3.76 -4.39
CA LYS A 84 21.61 -5.18 -4.02
C LYS A 84 21.70 -5.41 -2.51
N TRP A 85 22.62 -4.71 -1.84
CA TRP A 85 22.76 -4.77 -0.40
C TRP A 85 21.44 -4.39 0.32
N VAL A 86 20.74 -3.35 -0.13
CA VAL A 86 19.44 -2.99 0.45
C VAL A 86 18.35 -3.97 0.05
N GLN A 87 18.34 -4.42 -1.21
CA GLN A 87 17.37 -5.40 -1.73
C GLN A 87 17.42 -6.71 -0.93
N ASP A 88 18.63 -7.18 -0.55
CA ASP A 88 18.86 -8.41 0.21
C ASP A 88 18.67 -8.24 1.74
N ALA A 89 18.14 -7.12 2.17
CA ALA A 89 17.81 -6.96 3.59
C ALA A 89 16.75 -8.01 4.02
N PRO A 90 16.88 -8.62 5.21
CA PRO A 90 15.98 -9.70 5.63
C PRO A 90 14.55 -9.25 5.90
N ASN A 91 14.32 -7.96 6.04
CA ASN A 91 13.00 -7.35 6.27
C ASN A 91 13.02 -5.85 5.97
N ALA A 92 11.84 -5.24 5.89
CA ALA A 92 11.66 -3.82 5.58
C ALA A 92 12.36 -2.88 6.58
N MET A 93 12.43 -3.23 7.87
CA MET A 93 13.13 -2.42 8.88
C MET A 93 14.63 -2.39 8.60
N GLU A 94 15.22 -3.53 8.27
CA GLU A 94 16.64 -3.60 7.91
C GLU A 94 16.93 -2.88 6.59
N ALA A 95 16.05 -2.97 5.61
CA ALA A 95 16.15 -2.17 4.39
C ALA A 95 16.14 -0.66 4.71
N ALA A 96 15.26 -0.24 5.62
CA ALA A 96 15.20 1.14 6.06
C ALA A 96 16.47 1.57 6.82
N ASN A 97 17.03 0.71 7.67
CA ASN A 97 18.28 0.96 8.37
C ASN A 97 19.44 1.16 7.38
N ARG A 98 19.58 0.25 6.40
CA ARG A 98 20.59 0.34 5.35
C ARG A 98 20.44 1.61 4.52
N GLY A 99 19.23 1.96 4.11
CA GLY A 99 18.95 3.17 3.35
C GLY A 99 19.10 4.48 4.14
N ARG A 100 19.21 4.41 5.47
CA ARG A 100 19.44 5.56 6.37
C ARG A 100 20.86 5.64 6.89
N ASP A 101 21.73 4.69 6.55
CA ASP A 101 23.11 4.69 7.01
C ASP A 101 23.81 5.99 6.59
N ALA A 102 24.27 6.75 7.59
CA ALA A 102 24.94 8.02 7.38
C ALA A 102 26.37 7.87 6.83
N ASN A 103 26.96 6.68 6.97
CA ASN A 103 28.31 6.38 6.47
C ASN A 103 28.31 6.01 4.98
N VAL A 104 27.15 5.74 4.38
CA VAL A 104 27.03 5.38 2.97
C VAL A 104 26.46 6.58 2.21
N PRO A 105 27.24 7.18 1.28
CA PRO A 105 26.77 8.36 0.55
C PRO A 105 25.59 8.00 -0.37
N LYS A 106 24.52 8.78 -0.25
CA LYS A 106 23.34 8.67 -1.10
C LYS A 106 23.56 9.43 -2.40
N ARG A 107 22.74 9.15 -3.41
CA ARG A 107 22.70 9.94 -4.64
C ARG A 107 22.39 11.40 -4.34
N ALA A 108 23.07 12.31 -5.07
CA ALA A 108 22.96 13.76 -4.81
C ALA A 108 21.58 14.32 -5.16
N ASP A 109 20.90 13.75 -6.14
CA ASP A 109 19.57 14.14 -6.62
C ASP A 109 18.40 13.46 -5.89
N TRP A 110 18.67 12.84 -4.71
CA TRP A 110 17.64 12.06 -4.01
C TRP A 110 16.36 12.83 -3.74
N ASP A 111 16.49 14.07 -3.31
CA ASP A 111 15.32 14.90 -2.98
C ASP A 111 14.46 15.24 -4.20
N ASP A 112 15.02 15.24 -5.39
CA ASP A 112 14.31 15.51 -6.64
C ASP A 112 13.59 14.28 -7.19
N VAL A 113 14.12 13.08 -6.91
CA VAL A 113 13.63 11.83 -7.54
C VAL A 113 12.85 10.91 -6.60
N LYS A 114 12.94 11.10 -5.29
CA LYS A 114 12.37 10.20 -4.27
C LYS A 114 10.86 9.97 -4.42
N ASP A 115 10.10 11.00 -4.80
CA ASP A 115 8.65 10.89 -4.98
C ASP A 115 8.32 9.93 -6.15
N GLY A 116 9.09 9.98 -7.24
CA GLY A 116 8.92 9.09 -8.38
C GLY A 116 9.21 7.62 -8.05
N PHE A 117 10.24 7.35 -7.25
CA PHE A 117 10.51 5.98 -6.79
C PHE A 117 9.40 5.47 -5.87
N MET A 118 8.90 6.30 -4.97
CA MET A 118 7.78 5.91 -4.13
C MET A 118 6.52 5.63 -4.95
N GLU A 119 6.22 6.48 -5.94
CA GLU A 119 5.06 6.30 -6.82
C GLU A 119 5.12 4.96 -7.56
N LYS A 120 6.25 4.63 -8.18
CA LYS A 120 6.43 3.33 -8.86
C LYS A 120 6.14 2.15 -7.93
N ALA A 121 6.71 2.18 -6.72
CA ALA A 121 6.55 1.11 -5.73
C ALA A 121 5.10 0.94 -5.29
N VAL A 122 4.42 2.04 -4.98
CA VAL A 122 3.04 2.03 -4.49
C VAL A 122 2.07 1.64 -5.61
N VAL A 123 2.26 2.16 -6.82
CA VAL A 123 1.43 1.79 -7.99
C VAL A 123 1.52 0.29 -8.23
N ASP A 124 2.72 -0.29 -8.33
CA ASP A 124 2.85 -1.74 -8.57
C ASP A 124 2.24 -2.54 -7.43
N LYS A 125 2.49 -2.19 -6.18
CA LYS A 125 1.92 -2.87 -5.02
C LYS A 125 0.39 -2.98 -5.08
N PHE A 126 -0.29 -1.89 -5.36
CA PHE A 126 -1.76 -1.86 -5.33
C PHE A 126 -2.42 -2.29 -6.65
N THR A 127 -1.68 -2.34 -7.76
CA THR A 127 -2.17 -2.92 -9.01
C THR A 127 -1.92 -4.42 -9.11
N ARG A 128 -0.80 -4.90 -8.56
CA ARG A 128 -0.39 -6.31 -8.61
C ARG A 128 -1.19 -7.19 -7.66
N HIS A 129 -1.48 -6.71 -6.47
CA HIS A 129 -2.15 -7.49 -5.42
C HIS A 129 -3.65 -7.18 -5.39
N GLU A 130 -4.47 -8.04 -6.00
CA GLU A 130 -5.93 -7.83 -6.11
C GLU A 130 -6.60 -7.56 -4.75
N LYS A 131 -6.12 -8.24 -3.71
CA LYS A 131 -6.59 -8.02 -2.34
C LYS A 131 -6.32 -6.58 -1.86
N LEU A 132 -5.14 -6.04 -2.13
CA LEU A 132 -4.81 -4.67 -1.76
C LEU A 132 -5.57 -3.64 -2.60
N LYS A 133 -5.77 -3.92 -3.90
CA LYS A 133 -6.61 -3.13 -4.78
C LYS A 133 -8.03 -3.02 -4.20
N THR A 134 -8.64 -4.16 -3.86
CA THR A 134 -9.97 -4.22 -3.26
C THR A 134 -10.02 -3.44 -1.93
N LEU A 135 -9.03 -3.63 -1.06
CA LEU A 135 -8.94 -2.92 0.22
C LEU A 135 -8.81 -1.41 0.02
N LEU A 136 -7.97 -0.96 -0.92
CA LEU A 136 -7.81 0.47 -1.21
C LEU A 136 -9.10 1.07 -1.79
N LEU A 137 -9.76 0.36 -2.70
CA LEU A 137 -11.04 0.80 -3.27
C LEU A 137 -12.15 0.86 -2.22
N SER A 138 -12.16 -0.04 -1.23
CA SER A 138 -13.15 -0.05 -0.15
C SER A 138 -13.08 1.17 0.76
N THR A 139 -11.98 1.92 0.76
CA THR A 139 -11.85 3.18 1.53
C THR A 139 -12.72 4.32 1.00
N GLY A 140 -13.44 4.10 -0.10
CA GLY A 140 -14.37 5.08 -0.64
C GLY A 140 -13.66 6.40 -1.01
N SER A 141 -14.18 7.51 -0.53
CA SER A 141 -13.60 8.85 -0.71
C SER A 141 -12.86 9.36 0.53
N ALA A 142 -12.62 8.50 1.52
CA ALA A 142 -11.92 8.88 2.74
C ALA A 142 -10.52 9.43 2.42
N ARG A 143 -10.11 10.47 3.13
CA ARG A 143 -8.74 10.93 3.16
C ARG A 143 -7.88 9.90 3.89
N ILE A 144 -6.71 9.60 3.35
CA ILE A 144 -5.82 8.57 3.88
C ILE A 144 -4.59 9.25 4.49
N PHE A 145 -4.23 8.88 5.72
CA PHE A 145 -3.08 9.45 6.41
C PHE A 145 -2.15 8.36 6.92
N GLU A 146 -0.86 8.46 6.57
CA GLU A 146 0.15 7.78 7.36
C GLU A 146 0.33 8.58 8.66
N HIS A 147 -0.26 8.06 9.75
CA HIS A 147 -0.35 8.79 11.00
C HIS A 147 0.80 8.43 11.94
N THR A 148 1.84 9.26 11.97
CA THR A 148 2.99 9.10 12.88
C THR A 148 3.75 10.41 13.07
N LYS A 149 4.24 10.63 14.28
CA LYS A 149 5.12 11.75 14.60
C LYS A 149 6.56 11.59 14.09
N ASN A 150 6.90 10.41 13.56
CA ASN A 150 8.27 10.08 13.16
C ASN A 150 8.63 10.56 11.75
N ASP A 151 7.65 10.99 10.96
CA ASP A 151 7.85 11.45 9.59
C ASP A 151 6.87 12.58 9.25
N CYS A 152 7.40 13.70 8.80
CA CYS A 152 6.60 14.86 8.39
C CYS A 152 6.56 15.06 6.87
N TYR A 153 7.24 14.20 6.11
CA TYR A 153 7.22 14.24 4.65
C TYR A 153 6.27 13.18 4.08
N TRP A 154 6.52 11.90 4.38
CA TRP A 154 5.65 10.82 3.94
C TRP A 154 4.38 10.73 4.77
N ALA A 155 4.49 10.99 6.06
CA ALA A 155 3.39 10.98 7.01
C ALA A 155 2.91 12.40 7.39
N ASP A 156 1.98 12.45 8.33
CA ASP A 156 1.26 13.65 8.76
C ASP A 156 1.86 14.35 9.99
N CYS A 157 3.07 14.00 10.42
CA CYS A 157 3.72 14.48 11.66
C CYS A 157 3.02 14.03 12.97
N GLY A 158 1.96 13.21 12.90
CA GLY A 158 1.16 12.80 14.05
C GLY A 158 0.15 13.84 14.54
N ASP A 159 0.07 15.00 13.87
CA ASP A 159 -0.85 16.10 14.19
C ASP A 159 -1.46 16.79 12.95
N ARG A 160 -1.36 16.17 11.78
CA ARG A 160 -1.84 16.68 10.48
C ARG A 160 -1.06 17.87 9.92
N THR A 161 0.07 18.27 10.51
CA THR A 161 0.93 19.36 9.98
C THR A 161 1.92 18.88 8.93
N GLY A 162 2.17 17.57 8.84
CA GLY A 162 3.04 16.94 7.84
C GLY A 162 2.44 16.95 6.44
N LYS A 163 3.30 16.68 5.45
CA LYS A 163 2.92 16.68 4.02
C LYS A 163 2.05 15.49 3.61
N ASN A 164 2.05 14.40 4.38
CA ASN A 164 1.28 13.18 4.13
C ASN A 164 1.39 12.67 2.69
N LYS A 165 2.58 12.73 2.10
CA LYS A 165 2.80 12.35 0.71
C LYS A 165 2.38 10.92 0.38
N LEU A 166 2.55 9.97 1.33
CA LEU A 166 2.15 8.59 1.11
C LEU A 166 0.62 8.44 1.09
N GLY A 167 -0.09 9.10 2.01
CA GLY A 167 -1.56 9.09 2.00
C GLY A 167 -2.13 9.69 0.72
N LEU A 168 -1.63 10.86 0.29
CA LEU A 168 -2.03 11.50 -0.97
C LEU A 168 -1.74 10.61 -2.19
N LEU A 169 -0.63 9.89 -2.18
CA LEU A 169 -0.29 8.95 -3.25
C LEU A 169 -1.25 7.76 -3.29
N LEU A 170 -1.62 7.21 -2.14
CA LEU A 170 -2.62 6.15 -2.05
C LEU A 170 -3.99 6.61 -2.58
N GLU A 171 -4.41 7.83 -2.26
CA GLU A 171 -5.64 8.42 -2.81
C GLU A 171 -5.55 8.55 -4.34
N LYS A 172 -4.43 9.03 -4.89
CA LYS A 172 -4.19 9.13 -6.33
C LYS A 172 -4.27 7.75 -7.01
N VAL A 173 -3.62 6.73 -6.43
CA VAL A 173 -3.66 5.35 -6.95
C VAL A 173 -5.09 4.81 -6.89
N ARG A 174 -5.82 5.04 -5.81
CA ARG A 174 -7.23 4.65 -5.68
C ARG A 174 -8.09 5.22 -6.81
N GLU A 175 -7.97 6.50 -7.10
CA GLU A 175 -8.73 7.13 -8.20
C GLU A 175 -8.34 6.54 -9.56
N SER A 176 -7.05 6.28 -9.79
CA SER A 176 -6.60 5.61 -11.02
C SER A 176 -7.17 4.20 -11.18
N LEU A 177 -7.29 3.44 -10.08
CA LEU A 177 -7.87 2.10 -10.09
C LEU A 177 -9.39 2.09 -10.32
N ARG A 178 -10.09 3.15 -9.95
CA ARG A 178 -11.53 3.32 -10.23
C ARG A 178 -11.84 3.59 -11.69
N ALA A 179 -10.89 4.22 -12.39
CA ALA A 179 -11.05 4.60 -13.79
C ALA A 179 -10.76 3.44 -14.77
N GLN A 180 -10.31 2.29 -14.28
CA GLN A 180 -10.04 1.08 -15.07
C GLN A 180 -11.27 0.16 -15.13
#